data_108d3b5bf2438a42755ea35f35457773
#
_entry.id   108d3b5bf2438a42755ea35f35457773
#
_cell.length_a   1.000
_cell.length_b   1.000
_cell.length_c   1.000
_cell.angle_alpha   90.00
_cell.angle_beta   90.00
_cell.angle_gamma   90.00
#
_symmetry.space_group_name_H-M   'P 1'
#
loop_
_entity.id
_entity.type
_entity.pdbx_description
1 polymer ?
#
loop_
_entity_poly.entity_id
_entity_poly.type
_entity_poly.pdbx_seq_one_letter_code
_entity_poly.pdbx_strand_id
1 'polypeptide(L)'
;MDKNAIKKYAVWARKELIARVTQKAEQYEITEKKTTPADADSIGGRVLTAAEKKQRQALIAKINRDGFEQVMEEVAYTWFNRFTALRFMEVNNYLPSHTRVFTNENGEFKPQILADAIQLDLEGLNMDKVFELKDANKTEELYKYLLITQCNALSGILPRMFQRLSDYTELLLPDYLLREGSVIEQMIALIPEEDWTDQVQIIGWLYQYYNSEKKDDVFAALKKNVKITKENIPAATQLFTPDWIVRYMVENSLGRLWLEGHPDVKEQFLPTEEEQSAYAKGNRDPEDTKWHYYLEEAEQEPEVQAQLDEIRKEYAALTPDQLK
;
A
#
# COMPACT_ATOMS: atom_id res chain seq x y z
N MET A 1 0.81 -7.78 15.50
CA MET A 1 1.14 -7.85 14.05
C MET A 1 2.13 -8.97 13.79
N ASP A 2 1.74 -9.99 13.04
CA ASP A 2 2.61 -11.11 12.66
C ASP A 2 3.38 -10.81 11.36
N LYS A 3 4.63 -10.35 11.50
CA LYS A 3 5.50 -10.02 10.36
C LYS A 3 5.86 -11.24 9.49
N ASN A 4 5.83 -12.46 10.03
CA ASN A 4 6.13 -13.66 9.26
C ASN A 4 4.96 -14.02 8.34
N ALA A 5 3.72 -13.92 8.83
CA ALA A 5 2.52 -14.09 8.03
C ALA A 5 2.46 -13.06 6.89
N ILE A 6 2.71 -11.78 7.21
CA ILE A 6 2.75 -10.67 6.23
C ILE A 6 3.82 -10.94 5.16
N LYS A 7 5.03 -11.35 5.57
CA LYS A 7 6.12 -11.69 4.63
C LYS A 7 5.75 -12.86 3.72
N LYS A 8 5.21 -13.94 4.31
CA LYS A 8 4.79 -15.13 3.57
C LYS A 8 3.76 -14.76 2.50
N TYR A 9 2.74 -13.98 2.89
CA TYR A 9 1.73 -13.50 1.96
C TYR A 9 2.32 -12.61 0.85
N ALA A 10 3.08 -11.57 1.19
CA ALA A 10 3.56 -10.59 0.23
C ALA A 10 4.48 -11.20 -0.85
N VAL A 11 5.39 -12.11 -0.44
CA VAL A 11 6.28 -12.83 -1.36
C VAL A 11 5.51 -13.75 -2.30
N TRP A 12 4.53 -14.49 -1.75
CA TRP A 12 3.68 -15.36 -2.54
C TRP A 12 2.78 -14.55 -3.49
N ALA A 13 2.12 -13.51 -2.98
CA ALA A 13 1.20 -12.67 -3.75
C ALA A 13 1.88 -11.98 -4.94
N ARG A 14 3.15 -11.59 -4.80
CA ARG A 14 3.92 -11.05 -5.93
C ARG A 14 4.00 -12.04 -7.08
N LYS A 15 4.39 -13.28 -6.81
CA LYS A 15 4.54 -14.32 -7.84
C LYS A 15 3.19 -14.66 -8.47
N GLU A 16 2.17 -14.81 -7.63
CA GLU A 16 0.83 -15.15 -8.08
C GLU A 16 0.23 -14.03 -8.95
N LEU A 17 0.35 -12.77 -8.53
CA LEU A 17 -0.14 -11.63 -9.33
C LEU A 17 0.57 -11.51 -10.67
N ILE A 18 1.90 -11.64 -10.71
CA ILE A 18 2.63 -11.61 -11.97
C ILE A 18 2.15 -12.73 -12.90
N ALA A 19 1.98 -13.94 -12.38
CA ALA A 19 1.48 -15.07 -13.16
C ALA A 19 0.06 -14.82 -13.68
N ARG A 20 -0.86 -14.30 -12.84
CA ARG A 20 -2.25 -14.03 -13.24
C ARG A 20 -2.36 -12.88 -14.23
N VAL A 21 -1.60 -11.82 -14.04
CA VAL A 21 -1.53 -10.68 -14.98
C VAL A 21 -0.98 -11.16 -16.33
N THR A 22 0.07 -11.98 -16.33
CA THR A 22 0.62 -12.60 -17.53
C THR A 22 -0.41 -13.47 -18.24
N GLN A 23 -1.08 -14.36 -17.50
CA GLN A 23 -2.16 -15.19 -18.05
C GLN A 23 -3.29 -14.33 -18.65
N LYS A 24 -3.59 -13.19 -18.04
CA LYS A 24 -4.58 -12.26 -18.57
C LYS A 24 -4.13 -11.60 -19.88
N ALA A 25 -2.85 -11.21 -19.97
CA ALA A 25 -2.27 -10.69 -21.22
C ALA A 25 -2.33 -11.75 -22.35
N GLU A 26 -2.05 -13.02 -22.04
CA GLU A 26 -2.17 -14.14 -22.99
C GLU A 26 -3.59 -14.31 -23.53
N GLN A 27 -4.62 -14.09 -22.70
CA GLN A 27 -6.01 -14.11 -23.16
C GLN A 27 -6.31 -13.04 -24.23
N TYR A 28 -5.52 -11.97 -24.24
CA TYR A 28 -5.56 -10.92 -25.26
C TYR A 28 -4.53 -11.14 -26.39
N GLU A 29 -3.98 -12.37 -26.49
CA GLU A 29 -2.94 -12.76 -27.44
C GLU A 29 -1.71 -11.85 -27.42
N ILE A 30 -1.31 -11.44 -26.20
CA ILE A 30 -0.10 -10.68 -25.94
C ILE A 30 0.83 -11.54 -25.10
N THR A 31 1.95 -11.95 -25.68
CA THR A 31 2.97 -12.75 -25.01
C THR A 31 4.35 -12.12 -25.23
N GLU A 32 5.35 -12.56 -24.49
CA GLU A 32 6.72 -12.11 -24.66
C GLU A 32 7.26 -12.36 -26.08
N LYS A 33 6.87 -13.52 -26.69
CA LYS A 33 7.40 -13.98 -27.98
C LYS A 33 6.56 -13.56 -29.18
N LYS A 34 5.26 -13.39 -28.98
CA LYS A 34 4.30 -13.15 -30.05
C LYS A 34 3.14 -12.30 -29.56
N THR A 35 2.83 -11.29 -30.33
CA THR A 35 1.67 -10.43 -30.08
C THR A 35 0.89 -10.30 -31.39
N THR A 36 -0.43 -10.57 -31.32
CA THR A 36 -1.35 -10.28 -32.43
C THR A 36 -1.38 -8.77 -32.69
N PRO A 37 -1.54 -8.31 -33.97
CA PRO A 37 -1.52 -6.90 -34.29
C PRO A 37 -2.37 -6.03 -33.36
N ALA A 38 -1.91 -4.82 -33.06
CA ALA A 38 -2.53 -3.92 -32.10
C ALA A 38 -3.94 -3.45 -32.55
N ASP A 39 -4.19 -3.42 -33.83
CA ASP A 39 -5.44 -3.03 -34.50
C ASP A 39 -6.44 -4.20 -34.69
N ALA A 40 -6.14 -5.39 -34.17
CA ALA A 40 -7.02 -6.55 -34.27
C ALA A 40 -8.42 -6.25 -33.71
N ASP A 41 -9.45 -6.56 -34.48
CA ASP A 41 -10.86 -6.39 -34.08
C ASP A 41 -11.38 -7.52 -33.20
N SER A 42 -10.73 -8.69 -33.26
CA SER A 42 -11.11 -9.88 -32.49
C SER A 42 -9.89 -10.64 -32.01
N ILE A 43 -10.04 -11.32 -30.88
CA ILE A 43 -9.04 -12.16 -30.23
C ILE A 43 -9.70 -13.49 -29.85
N GLY A 44 -9.08 -14.59 -30.23
CA GLY A 44 -9.63 -15.93 -29.95
C GLY A 44 -11.06 -16.14 -30.43
N GLY A 45 -11.46 -15.48 -31.53
CA GLY A 45 -12.82 -15.53 -32.06
C GLY A 45 -13.82 -14.60 -31.35
N ARG A 46 -13.42 -13.89 -30.29
CA ARG A 46 -14.24 -12.90 -29.58
C ARG A 46 -13.98 -11.50 -30.12
N VAL A 47 -15.03 -10.78 -30.50
CA VAL A 47 -14.93 -9.38 -30.91
C VAL A 47 -14.62 -8.51 -29.69
N LEU A 48 -13.63 -7.64 -29.82
CA LEU A 48 -13.26 -6.69 -28.79
C LEU A 48 -14.17 -5.47 -28.79
N THR A 49 -14.52 -4.99 -27.59
CA THR A 49 -15.19 -3.69 -27.43
C THR A 49 -14.24 -2.55 -27.80
N ALA A 50 -14.77 -1.36 -28.06
CA ALA A 50 -13.97 -0.17 -28.37
C ALA A 50 -12.99 0.18 -27.22
N ALA A 51 -13.43 0.00 -25.97
CA ALA A 51 -12.59 0.20 -24.81
C ALA A 51 -11.43 -0.80 -24.74
N GLU A 52 -11.72 -2.11 -24.90
CA GLU A 52 -10.71 -3.16 -24.91
C GLU A 52 -9.66 -2.98 -26.02
N LYS A 53 -10.10 -2.56 -27.22
CA LYS A 53 -9.17 -2.25 -28.33
C LYS A 53 -8.20 -1.14 -27.93
N LYS A 54 -8.71 -0.04 -27.38
CA LYS A 54 -7.90 1.09 -26.93
C LYS A 54 -6.93 0.69 -25.82
N GLN A 55 -7.41 -0.05 -24.82
CA GLN A 55 -6.60 -0.54 -23.70
C GLN A 55 -5.52 -1.51 -24.18
N ARG A 56 -5.87 -2.41 -25.11
CA ARG A 56 -4.93 -3.36 -25.71
C ARG A 56 -3.84 -2.66 -26.53
N GLN A 57 -4.21 -1.65 -27.33
CA GLN A 57 -3.23 -0.82 -28.08
C GLN A 57 -2.27 -0.12 -27.12
N ALA A 58 -2.77 0.47 -26.04
CA ALA A 58 -1.95 1.11 -25.02
C ALA A 58 -1.00 0.12 -24.33
N LEU A 59 -1.46 -1.08 -24.02
CA LEU A 59 -0.65 -2.16 -23.46
C LEU A 59 0.50 -2.57 -24.38
N ILE A 60 0.20 -2.81 -25.65
CA ILE A 60 1.21 -3.19 -26.65
C ILE A 60 2.25 -2.05 -26.82
N ALA A 61 1.81 -0.80 -26.88
CA ALA A 61 2.71 0.34 -26.97
C ALA A 61 3.63 0.44 -25.74
N LYS A 62 3.09 0.20 -24.55
CA LYS A 62 3.86 0.17 -23.29
C LYS A 62 4.88 -0.97 -23.28
N ILE A 63 4.46 -2.18 -23.68
CA ILE A 63 5.35 -3.36 -23.75
C ILE A 63 6.50 -3.15 -24.75
N ASN A 64 6.21 -2.56 -25.90
CA ASN A 64 7.25 -2.25 -26.90
C ASN A 64 8.29 -1.24 -26.40
N ARG A 65 7.90 -0.35 -25.48
CA ARG A 65 8.80 0.65 -24.91
C ARG A 65 9.61 0.10 -23.72
N ASP A 66 8.96 -0.60 -22.81
CA ASP A 66 9.49 -0.91 -21.48
C ASP A 66 9.81 -2.41 -21.30
N GLY A 67 9.38 -3.27 -22.22
CA GLY A 67 9.53 -4.72 -22.18
C GLY A 67 8.37 -5.44 -21.49
N PHE A 68 8.13 -6.70 -21.90
CA PHE A 68 6.97 -7.50 -21.44
C PHE A 68 7.02 -7.77 -19.94
N GLU A 69 8.13 -8.32 -19.44
CA GLU A 69 8.28 -8.67 -18.01
C GLU A 69 8.12 -7.46 -17.10
N GLN A 70 8.72 -6.33 -17.48
CA GLN A 70 8.65 -5.09 -16.70
C GLN A 70 7.22 -4.57 -16.59
N VAL A 71 6.45 -4.63 -17.68
CA VAL A 71 5.05 -4.17 -17.69
C VAL A 71 4.16 -5.10 -16.88
N MET A 72 4.35 -6.43 -16.98
CA MET A 72 3.61 -7.40 -16.16
C MET A 72 3.88 -7.19 -14.66
N GLU A 73 5.14 -6.95 -14.29
CA GLU A 73 5.53 -6.64 -12.90
C GLU A 73 4.91 -5.33 -12.41
N GLU A 74 4.92 -4.27 -13.23
CA GLU A 74 4.31 -2.97 -12.92
C GLU A 74 2.79 -3.09 -12.66
N VAL A 75 2.08 -3.82 -13.51
CA VAL A 75 0.63 -4.04 -13.35
C VAL A 75 0.33 -4.89 -12.12
N ALA A 76 1.08 -5.97 -11.91
CA ALA A 76 0.94 -6.82 -10.72
C ALA A 76 1.16 -6.03 -9.43
N TYR A 77 2.19 -5.18 -9.40
CA TYR A 77 2.46 -4.30 -8.28
C TYR A 77 1.35 -3.28 -8.04
N THR A 78 0.77 -2.73 -9.12
CA THR A 78 -0.36 -1.79 -9.03
C THR A 78 -1.57 -2.46 -8.38
N TRP A 79 -1.92 -3.69 -8.77
CA TRP A 79 -3.03 -4.42 -8.16
C TRP A 79 -2.74 -4.83 -6.72
N PHE A 80 -1.51 -5.26 -6.42
CA PHE A 80 -1.11 -5.53 -5.04
C PHE A 80 -1.33 -4.33 -4.12
N ASN A 81 -0.87 -3.15 -4.53
CA ASN A 81 -1.03 -1.92 -3.74
C ASN A 81 -2.51 -1.55 -3.56
N ARG A 82 -3.33 -1.70 -4.59
CA ARG A 82 -4.77 -1.41 -4.52
C ARG A 82 -5.50 -2.37 -3.59
N PHE A 83 -5.21 -3.67 -3.68
CA PHE A 83 -5.80 -4.65 -2.76
C PHE A 83 -5.38 -4.39 -1.32
N THR A 84 -4.12 -4.08 -1.09
CA THR A 84 -3.61 -3.71 0.25
C THR A 84 -4.32 -2.46 0.79
N ALA A 85 -4.44 -1.41 -0.02
CA ALA A 85 -5.11 -0.19 0.38
C ALA A 85 -6.60 -0.39 0.65
N LEU A 86 -7.31 -1.10 -0.23
CA LEU A 86 -8.73 -1.42 -0.04
C LEU A 86 -8.96 -2.25 1.22
N ARG A 87 -8.08 -3.24 1.50
CA ARG A 87 -8.18 -4.04 2.73
C ARG A 87 -7.99 -3.18 3.97
N PHE A 88 -6.98 -2.33 3.98
CA PHE A 88 -6.76 -1.40 5.09
C PHE A 88 -7.95 -0.46 5.29
N MET A 89 -8.49 0.09 4.20
CA MET A 89 -9.62 1.02 4.27
C MET A 89 -10.91 0.34 4.72
N GLU A 90 -11.21 -0.88 4.27
CA GLU A 90 -12.42 -1.59 4.70
C GLU A 90 -12.38 -1.99 6.18
N VAL A 91 -11.22 -2.45 6.68
CA VAL A 91 -11.07 -2.85 8.10
C VAL A 91 -11.22 -1.65 9.02
N ASN A 92 -10.65 -0.50 8.64
CA ASN A 92 -10.68 0.73 9.45
C ASN A 92 -11.87 1.64 9.12
N ASN A 93 -12.84 1.16 8.33
CA ASN A 93 -14.04 1.92 7.94
C ASN A 93 -13.73 3.27 7.25
N TYR A 94 -12.68 3.31 6.42
CA TYR A 94 -12.26 4.50 5.68
C TYR A 94 -12.83 4.56 4.25
N LEU A 95 -13.57 3.53 3.82
CA LEU A 95 -14.26 3.56 2.53
C LEU A 95 -15.45 4.53 2.59
N PRO A 96 -15.59 5.48 1.65
CA PRO A 96 -16.70 6.44 1.65
C PRO A 96 -18.08 5.77 1.57
N SER A 97 -18.18 4.61 0.92
CA SER A 97 -19.40 3.81 0.83
C SER A 97 -19.74 3.05 2.12
N HIS A 98 -18.84 3.00 3.10
CA HIS A 98 -18.93 2.16 4.30
C HIS A 98 -19.24 0.68 4.01
N THR A 99 -19.01 0.23 2.78
CA THR A 99 -19.29 -1.14 2.32
C THR A 99 -17.98 -1.89 2.11
N ARG A 100 -17.85 -3.04 2.74
CA ARG A 100 -16.63 -3.87 2.64
C ARG A 100 -16.50 -4.50 1.26
N VAL A 101 -15.28 -4.43 0.70
CA VAL A 101 -14.98 -4.81 -0.68
C VAL A 101 -14.59 -6.28 -0.81
N PHE A 102 -14.00 -6.85 0.24
CA PHE A 102 -13.45 -8.20 0.26
C PHE A 102 -14.15 -9.12 1.27
N THR A 103 -14.63 -8.56 2.36
CA THR A 103 -15.23 -9.33 3.45
C THR A 103 -16.67 -8.88 3.73
N ASN A 104 -17.36 -9.65 4.56
CA ASN A 104 -18.58 -9.23 5.23
C ASN A 104 -18.24 -8.57 6.60
N GLU A 105 -19.26 -8.18 7.35
CA GLU A 105 -19.13 -7.56 8.68
C GLU A 105 -18.45 -8.49 9.71
N ASN A 106 -18.51 -9.82 9.49
CA ASN A 106 -17.88 -10.81 10.36
C ASN A 106 -16.42 -11.09 9.97
N GLY A 107 -15.86 -10.38 8.99
CA GLY A 107 -14.50 -10.62 8.50
C GLY A 107 -14.34 -11.85 7.61
N GLU A 108 -15.44 -12.55 7.24
CA GLU A 108 -15.41 -13.69 6.34
C GLU A 108 -15.19 -13.25 4.89
N PHE A 109 -14.50 -14.05 4.08
CA PHE A 109 -14.33 -13.82 2.65
C PHE A 109 -15.66 -13.94 1.88
N LYS A 110 -16.49 -12.95 2.04
CA LYS A 110 -17.79 -12.77 1.38
C LYS A 110 -17.98 -11.28 1.12
N PRO A 111 -17.58 -10.76 -0.06
CA PRO A 111 -17.60 -9.33 -0.32
C PRO A 111 -18.99 -8.71 -0.11
N GLN A 112 -19.13 -7.82 0.85
CA GLN A 112 -20.37 -7.10 1.13
C GLN A 112 -20.81 -6.27 -0.08
N ILE A 113 -19.85 -5.65 -0.77
CA ILE A 113 -20.11 -4.86 -1.99
C ILE A 113 -20.86 -5.67 -3.07
N LEU A 114 -20.66 -6.99 -3.12
CA LEU A 114 -21.36 -7.87 -4.05
C LEU A 114 -22.78 -8.20 -3.55
N ALA A 115 -22.95 -8.41 -2.25
CA ALA A 115 -24.24 -8.66 -1.63
C ALA A 115 -25.16 -7.44 -1.77
N ASP A 116 -24.62 -6.26 -1.51
CA ASP A 116 -25.35 -4.98 -1.48
C ASP A 116 -25.37 -4.26 -2.84
N ALA A 117 -24.91 -4.90 -3.93
CA ALA A 117 -24.69 -4.28 -5.24
C ALA A 117 -25.88 -3.47 -5.79
N ILE A 118 -27.13 -3.83 -5.44
CA ILE A 118 -28.35 -3.14 -5.91
C ILE A 118 -28.62 -1.86 -5.09
N GLN A 119 -28.13 -1.78 -3.88
CA GLN A 119 -28.36 -0.68 -2.93
C GLN A 119 -27.14 0.23 -2.79
N LEU A 120 -26.06 -0.12 -3.50
CA LEU A 120 -24.78 0.55 -3.36
C LEU A 120 -24.82 1.96 -3.93
N ASP A 121 -24.53 2.95 -3.10
CA ASP A 121 -24.29 4.33 -3.51
C ASP A 121 -22.79 4.54 -3.76
N LEU A 122 -22.40 4.44 -5.02
CA LEU A 122 -21.01 4.54 -5.43
C LEU A 122 -20.86 5.41 -6.68
N GLU A 123 -20.01 6.41 -6.60
CA GLU A 123 -19.77 7.34 -7.71
C GLU A 123 -19.34 6.58 -8.99
N GLY A 124 -20.03 6.84 -10.08
CA GLY A 124 -19.76 6.22 -11.37
C GLY A 124 -20.34 4.82 -11.56
N LEU A 125 -21.11 4.31 -10.60
CA LEU A 125 -21.82 3.04 -10.72
C LEU A 125 -22.97 3.15 -11.73
N ASN A 126 -22.99 2.26 -12.72
CA ASN A 126 -24.11 2.13 -13.65
C ASN A 126 -25.01 0.95 -13.23
N MET A 127 -26.19 1.28 -12.73
CA MET A 127 -27.14 0.29 -12.22
C MET A 127 -27.67 -0.64 -13.31
N ASP A 128 -27.85 -0.18 -14.56
CA ASP A 128 -28.29 -1.05 -15.66
C ASP A 128 -27.29 -2.18 -15.88
N LYS A 129 -25.99 -1.86 -15.81
CA LYS A 129 -24.93 -2.87 -15.90
C LYS A 129 -24.90 -3.82 -14.71
N VAL A 130 -25.20 -3.33 -13.50
CA VAL A 130 -25.32 -4.18 -12.30
C VAL A 130 -26.46 -5.19 -12.50
N PHE A 131 -27.63 -4.74 -12.95
CA PHE A 131 -28.77 -5.62 -13.21
C PHE A 131 -28.47 -6.62 -14.33
N GLU A 132 -27.89 -6.16 -15.46
CA GLU A 132 -27.51 -7.03 -16.57
C GLU A 132 -26.59 -8.17 -16.11
N LEU A 133 -25.53 -7.87 -15.36
CA LEU A 133 -24.56 -8.87 -14.89
C LEU A 133 -25.16 -9.82 -13.85
N LYS A 134 -26.05 -9.29 -12.99
CA LYS A 134 -26.74 -10.09 -11.97
C LYS A 134 -27.75 -11.04 -12.57
N ASP A 135 -28.59 -10.58 -13.50
CA ASP A 135 -29.59 -11.39 -14.18
C ASP A 135 -28.96 -12.47 -15.07
N ALA A 136 -27.78 -12.16 -15.63
CA ALA A 136 -26.97 -13.13 -16.37
C ALA A 136 -26.20 -14.12 -15.48
N ASN A 137 -26.31 -14.05 -14.14
CA ASN A 137 -25.54 -14.83 -13.16
C ASN A 137 -24.01 -14.71 -13.34
N LYS A 138 -23.51 -13.56 -13.81
CA LYS A 138 -22.09 -13.29 -14.04
C LYS A 138 -21.43 -12.68 -12.79
N THR A 139 -21.44 -13.45 -11.71
CA THR A 139 -20.99 -12.99 -10.38
C THR A 139 -19.55 -12.47 -10.37
N GLU A 140 -18.62 -13.14 -11.03
CA GLU A 140 -17.21 -12.73 -11.09
C GLU A 140 -17.06 -11.42 -11.90
N GLU A 141 -17.77 -11.28 -13.01
CA GLU A 141 -17.76 -10.06 -13.84
C GLU A 141 -18.39 -8.89 -13.08
N LEU A 142 -19.48 -9.12 -12.34
CA LEU A 142 -20.11 -8.14 -11.48
C LEU A 142 -19.14 -7.68 -10.39
N TYR A 143 -18.49 -8.61 -9.71
CA TYR A 143 -17.51 -8.28 -8.67
C TYR A 143 -16.35 -7.43 -9.22
N LYS A 144 -15.77 -7.82 -10.36
CA LYS A 144 -14.71 -7.05 -11.01
C LYS A 144 -15.17 -5.65 -11.40
N TYR A 145 -16.40 -5.51 -11.90
CA TYR A 145 -16.99 -4.22 -12.23
C TYR A 145 -17.13 -3.33 -10.98
N LEU A 146 -17.66 -3.86 -9.88
CA LEU A 146 -17.81 -3.14 -8.62
C LEU A 146 -16.45 -2.73 -8.04
N LEU A 147 -15.47 -3.63 -8.07
CA LEU A 147 -14.11 -3.36 -7.60
C LEU A 147 -13.43 -2.23 -8.39
N ILE A 148 -13.54 -2.24 -9.71
CA ILE A 148 -13.02 -1.18 -10.58
C ILE A 148 -13.73 0.15 -10.29
N THR A 149 -15.06 0.13 -10.16
CA THR A 149 -15.84 1.32 -9.84
C THR A 149 -15.44 1.91 -8.48
N GLN A 150 -15.24 1.05 -7.47
CA GLN A 150 -14.74 1.47 -6.14
C GLN A 150 -13.35 2.12 -6.24
N CYS A 151 -12.42 1.52 -6.99
CA CYS A 151 -11.10 2.11 -7.24
C CYS A 151 -11.21 3.47 -7.92
N ASN A 152 -12.10 3.61 -8.91
CA ASN A 152 -12.29 4.84 -9.64
C ASN A 152 -12.93 5.95 -8.78
N ALA A 153 -13.88 5.61 -7.90
CA ALA A 153 -14.45 6.55 -6.94
C ALA A 153 -13.38 7.09 -5.98
N LEU A 154 -12.44 6.25 -5.55
CA LEU A 154 -11.33 6.66 -4.69
C LEU A 154 -10.29 7.55 -5.40
N SER A 155 -10.32 7.66 -6.73
CA SER A 155 -9.38 8.50 -7.48
C SER A 155 -9.45 9.98 -7.12
N GLY A 156 -10.62 10.46 -6.71
CA GLY A 156 -10.81 11.85 -6.25
C GLY A 156 -10.13 12.13 -4.90
N ILE A 157 -10.02 11.12 -4.05
CA ILE A 157 -9.49 11.24 -2.67
C ILE A 157 -7.99 10.91 -2.66
N LEU A 158 -7.59 9.83 -3.33
CA LEU A 158 -6.23 9.29 -3.36
C LEU A 158 -5.72 9.14 -4.81
N PRO A 159 -5.55 10.23 -5.57
CA PRO A 159 -5.29 10.19 -7.01
C PRO A 159 -3.98 9.52 -7.40
N ARG A 160 -3.00 9.46 -6.49
CA ARG A 160 -1.71 8.80 -6.74
C ARG A 160 -1.79 7.28 -6.59
N MET A 161 -2.68 6.77 -5.75
CA MET A 161 -2.86 5.33 -5.51
C MET A 161 -3.94 4.74 -6.40
N PHE A 162 -5.04 5.47 -6.55
CA PHE A 162 -6.19 5.07 -7.35
C PHE A 162 -6.32 5.94 -8.60
N GLN A 163 -5.27 5.98 -9.43
CA GLN A 163 -5.41 6.58 -10.76
C GLN A 163 -6.58 5.91 -11.48
N ARG A 164 -7.40 6.73 -12.17
CA ARG A 164 -8.58 6.25 -12.86
C ARG A 164 -8.24 5.10 -13.79
N LEU A 165 -8.88 3.96 -13.58
CA LEU A 165 -8.73 2.76 -14.39
C LEU A 165 -9.56 2.95 -15.67
N SER A 166 -8.93 3.37 -16.73
CA SER A 166 -9.47 3.39 -18.09
C SER A 166 -8.40 2.94 -19.09
N ASP A 167 -7.33 2.35 -18.57
CA ASP A 167 -6.16 1.95 -19.32
C ASP A 167 -5.96 0.43 -19.29
N TYR A 168 -4.80 -0.02 -19.75
CA TYR A 168 -4.44 -1.44 -19.79
C TYR A 168 -4.36 -2.11 -18.41
N THR A 169 -4.27 -1.36 -17.32
CA THR A 169 -4.27 -1.92 -15.95
C THR A 169 -5.63 -2.56 -15.63
N GLU A 170 -6.73 -1.93 -16.09
CA GLU A 170 -8.07 -2.51 -16.00
C GLU A 170 -8.18 -3.80 -16.81
N LEU A 171 -7.67 -3.78 -18.05
CA LEU A 171 -7.68 -4.95 -18.96
C LEU A 171 -7.00 -6.17 -18.32
N LEU A 172 -5.95 -5.94 -17.54
CA LEU A 172 -5.13 -6.96 -16.90
C LEU A 172 -5.54 -7.28 -15.46
N LEU A 173 -6.72 -6.84 -15.00
CA LEU A 173 -7.25 -7.29 -13.70
C LEU A 173 -7.39 -8.81 -13.72
N PRO A 174 -6.77 -9.53 -12.76
CA PRO A 174 -6.83 -10.98 -12.69
C PRO A 174 -8.25 -11.54 -12.70
N ASP A 175 -8.43 -12.73 -13.24
CA ASP A 175 -9.66 -13.49 -13.15
C ASP A 175 -9.68 -14.31 -11.85
N TYR A 176 -10.87 -14.81 -11.50
CA TYR A 176 -11.09 -15.72 -10.37
C TYR A 176 -10.77 -15.14 -9.01
N LEU A 177 -11.06 -13.84 -8.81
CA LEU A 177 -10.80 -13.15 -7.56
C LEU A 177 -11.63 -13.66 -6.38
N LEU A 178 -12.81 -14.24 -6.65
CA LEU A 178 -13.72 -14.81 -5.63
C LEU A 178 -13.43 -16.28 -5.27
N ARG A 179 -12.43 -16.89 -5.89
CA ARG A 179 -12.11 -18.30 -5.62
C ARG A 179 -11.22 -18.46 -4.39
N GLU A 180 -11.36 -19.60 -3.75
CA GLU A 180 -10.39 -20.09 -2.77
C GLU A 180 -8.99 -20.19 -3.41
N GLY A 181 -7.98 -19.77 -2.66
CA GLY A 181 -6.60 -19.65 -3.16
C GLY A 181 -6.35 -18.40 -4.01
N SER A 182 -7.31 -17.50 -4.19
CA SER A 182 -7.09 -16.21 -4.84
C SER A 182 -6.20 -15.30 -3.99
N VAL A 183 -5.61 -14.27 -4.62
CA VAL A 183 -4.74 -13.31 -3.92
C VAL A 183 -5.50 -12.59 -2.81
N ILE A 184 -6.78 -12.30 -3.01
CA ILE A 184 -7.62 -11.63 -2.02
C ILE A 184 -7.97 -12.59 -0.87
N GLU A 185 -8.41 -13.81 -1.18
CA GLU A 185 -8.75 -14.81 -0.15
C GLU A 185 -7.53 -15.14 0.72
N GLN A 186 -6.37 -15.37 0.13
CA GLN A 186 -5.14 -15.65 0.88
C GLN A 186 -4.66 -14.45 1.73
N MET A 187 -4.94 -13.21 1.32
CA MET A 187 -4.68 -12.03 2.14
C MET A 187 -5.51 -12.07 3.43
N ILE A 188 -6.78 -12.42 3.32
CA ILE A 188 -7.71 -12.51 4.45
C ILE A 188 -7.37 -13.71 5.35
N ALA A 189 -7.08 -14.86 4.75
CA ALA A 189 -6.78 -16.09 5.48
C ALA A 189 -5.45 -16.04 6.25
N LEU A 190 -4.42 -15.39 5.70
CA LEU A 190 -3.07 -15.38 6.27
C LEU A 190 -2.81 -14.20 7.22
N ILE A 191 -3.51 -13.08 7.03
CA ILE A 191 -3.29 -11.86 7.83
C ILE A 191 -4.59 -11.54 8.56
N PRO A 192 -4.66 -11.78 9.87
CA PRO A 192 -5.86 -11.56 10.67
C PRO A 192 -6.22 -10.07 10.74
N GLU A 193 -7.50 -9.77 10.96
CA GLU A 193 -8.05 -8.42 10.89
C GLU A 193 -7.42 -7.48 11.93
N GLU A 194 -7.01 -8.01 13.09
CA GLU A 194 -6.34 -7.27 14.16
C GLU A 194 -4.99 -6.68 13.69
N ASP A 195 -4.34 -7.30 12.71
CA ASP A 195 -3.09 -6.80 12.16
C ASP A 195 -3.29 -5.61 11.20
N TRP A 196 -4.53 -5.35 10.77
CA TRP A 196 -4.92 -4.22 9.93
C TRP A 196 -5.54 -3.07 10.73
N THR A 197 -6.16 -3.37 11.88
CA THR A 197 -6.89 -2.38 12.67
C THR A 197 -5.92 -1.37 13.27
N ASP A 198 -6.03 -0.10 12.84
CA ASP A 198 -5.19 1.03 13.25
C ASP A 198 -3.67 0.83 13.07
N GLN A 199 -3.27 -0.24 12.37
CA GLN A 199 -1.86 -0.60 12.17
C GLN A 199 -1.32 -0.11 10.82
N VAL A 200 -1.16 1.20 10.65
CA VAL A 200 -0.68 1.83 9.38
C VAL A 200 0.64 1.22 8.89
N GLN A 201 1.47 0.73 9.81
CA GLN A 201 2.75 0.10 9.48
C GLN A 201 2.64 -1.15 8.60
N ILE A 202 1.47 -1.84 8.59
CA ILE A 202 1.27 -3.02 7.76
C ILE A 202 1.48 -2.73 6.28
N ILE A 203 1.06 -1.54 5.83
CA ILE A 203 1.24 -1.11 4.44
C ILE A 203 2.73 -1.06 4.08
N GLY A 204 3.54 -0.50 4.98
CA GLY A 204 5.00 -0.41 4.79
C GLY A 204 5.66 -1.79 4.79
N TRP A 205 5.26 -2.70 5.68
CA TRP A 205 5.78 -4.06 5.71
C TRP A 205 5.40 -4.87 4.48
N LEU A 206 4.14 -4.82 4.03
CA LEU A 206 3.68 -5.46 2.80
C LEU A 206 4.48 -4.97 1.60
N TYR A 207 4.68 -3.66 1.48
CA TYR A 207 5.49 -3.05 0.42
C TYR A 207 6.94 -3.52 0.44
N GLN A 208 7.58 -3.54 1.61
CA GLN A 208 8.95 -4.02 1.75
C GLN A 208 9.10 -5.50 1.41
N TYR A 209 8.18 -6.33 1.90
CA TYR A 209 8.26 -7.78 1.68
C TYR A 209 7.89 -8.19 0.25
N TYR A 210 7.01 -7.46 -0.42
CA TYR A 210 6.71 -7.67 -1.83
C TYR A 210 7.98 -7.60 -2.70
N ASN A 211 8.89 -6.69 -2.38
CA ASN A 211 10.13 -6.48 -3.11
C ASN A 211 11.34 -7.26 -2.56
N SER A 212 11.16 -8.08 -1.53
CA SER A 212 12.30 -8.70 -0.81
C SER A 212 13.11 -9.65 -1.69
N GLU A 213 12.49 -10.50 -2.51
CA GLU A 213 13.21 -11.40 -3.42
C GLU A 213 13.98 -10.60 -4.50
N LYS A 214 13.36 -9.59 -5.10
CA LYS A 214 14.03 -8.71 -6.07
C LYS A 214 15.22 -8.00 -5.44
N LYS A 215 15.11 -7.61 -4.17
CA LYS A 215 16.21 -7.05 -3.41
C LYS A 215 17.36 -8.05 -3.26
N ASP A 216 17.06 -9.29 -2.88
CA ASP A 216 18.06 -10.34 -2.73
C ASP A 216 18.78 -10.65 -4.05
N ASP A 217 18.05 -10.70 -5.16
CA ASP A 217 18.61 -10.87 -6.51
C ASP A 217 19.54 -9.72 -6.92
N VAL A 218 19.14 -8.48 -6.65
CA VAL A 218 19.95 -7.29 -6.91
C VAL A 218 21.24 -7.32 -6.10
N PHE A 219 21.19 -7.68 -4.82
CA PHE A 219 22.39 -7.80 -3.99
C PHE A 219 23.26 -9.00 -4.39
N ALA A 220 22.68 -10.10 -4.84
CA ALA A 220 23.43 -11.23 -5.39
C ALA A 220 24.15 -10.86 -6.69
N ALA A 221 23.52 -10.07 -7.57
CA ALA A 221 24.11 -9.54 -8.78
C ALA A 221 25.25 -8.53 -8.46
N LEU A 222 25.04 -7.66 -7.46
CA LEU A 222 26.04 -6.69 -7.02
C LEU A 222 27.33 -7.37 -6.52
N LYS A 223 27.21 -8.51 -5.80
CA LYS A 223 28.36 -9.32 -5.39
C LYS A 223 29.16 -9.88 -6.57
N LYS A 224 28.53 -9.98 -7.74
CA LYS A 224 29.17 -10.38 -9.01
C LYS A 224 29.62 -9.18 -9.86
N ASN A 225 29.75 -7.98 -9.27
CA ASN A 225 30.10 -6.73 -9.92
C ASN A 225 29.10 -6.27 -11.02
N VAL A 226 27.84 -6.73 -11.00
CA VAL A 226 26.80 -6.22 -11.88
C VAL A 226 26.23 -4.95 -11.27
N LYS A 227 26.22 -3.85 -12.03
CA LYS A 227 25.69 -2.55 -11.56
C LYS A 227 24.18 -2.59 -11.38
N ILE A 228 23.68 -1.89 -10.36
CA ILE A 228 22.24 -1.70 -10.15
C ILE A 228 21.68 -0.87 -11.29
N THR A 229 20.65 -1.38 -11.96
CA THR A 229 19.94 -0.64 -13.01
C THR A 229 18.92 0.32 -12.39
N LYS A 230 18.46 1.30 -13.18
CA LYS A 230 17.48 2.31 -12.74
C LYS A 230 16.20 1.65 -12.20
N GLU A 231 15.75 0.58 -12.83
CA GLU A 231 14.54 -0.17 -12.48
C GLU A 231 14.70 -0.93 -11.15
N ASN A 232 15.94 -1.25 -10.78
CA ASN A 232 16.28 -2.01 -9.59
C ASN A 232 16.64 -1.13 -8.37
N ILE A 233 16.83 0.20 -8.56
CA ILE A 233 17.12 1.12 -7.47
C ILE A 233 16.07 1.05 -6.36
N PRO A 234 14.74 1.08 -6.64
CA PRO A 234 13.73 0.99 -5.59
C PRO A 234 13.88 -0.28 -4.75
N ALA A 235 14.06 -1.45 -5.37
CA ALA A 235 14.24 -2.71 -4.66
C ALA A 235 15.51 -2.71 -3.79
N ALA A 236 16.61 -2.12 -4.28
CA ALA A 236 17.89 -2.07 -3.56
C ALA A 236 17.86 -1.13 -2.35
N THR A 237 17.16 -0.01 -2.45
CA THR A 237 17.19 1.08 -1.45
C THR A 237 16.00 1.08 -0.50
N GLN A 238 14.95 0.34 -0.84
CA GLN A 238 13.72 0.30 -0.07
C GLN A 238 13.94 -0.33 1.31
N LEU A 239 13.68 0.45 2.34
CA LEU A 239 13.64 0.04 3.72
C LEU A 239 12.47 0.72 4.41
N PHE A 240 11.60 -0.07 5.02
CA PHE A 240 10.58 0.46 5.90
C PHE A 240 11.18 0.66 7.28
N THR A 241 11.26 1.91 7.72
CA THR A 241 11.84 2.25 9.03
C THR A 241 10.84 1.87 10.12
N PRO A 242 11.22 1.02 11.09
CA PRO A 242 10.36 0.69 12.22
C PRO A 242 9.89 1.94 12.99
N ASP A 243 8.65 1.93 13.45
CA ASP A 243 8.01 3.04 14.15
C ASP A 243 8.84 3.57 15.33
N TRP A 244 9.41 2.68 16.13
CA TRP A 244 10.21 3.09 17.27
C TRP A 244 11.44 3.95 16.89
N ILE A 245 12.05 3.70 15.73
CA ILE A 245 13.16 4.52 15.22
C ILE A 245 12.64 5.90 14.82
N VAL A 246 11.49 5.95 14.13
CA VAL A 246 10.88 7.21 13.72
C VAL A 246 10.51 8.04 14.95
N ARG A 247 9.85 7.43 15.93
CA ARG A 247 9.50 8.08 17.20
C ARG A 247 10.76 8.58 17.93
N TYR A 248 11.77 7.73 18.08
CA TYR A 248 13.05 8.12 18.69
C TYR A 248 13.64 9.35 18.00
N MET A 249 13.67 9.36 16.66
CA MET A 249 14.21 10.50 15.92
C MET A 249 13.37 11.76 16.11
N VAL A 250 12.04 11.65 15.97
CA VAL A 250 11.13 12.82 16.07
C VAL A 250 11.09 13.37 17.48
N GLU A 251 10.95 12.53 18.49
CA GLU A 251 10.85 12.95 19.89
C GLU A 251 12.14 13.63 20.39
N ASN A 252 13.32 13.15 19.92
CA ASN A 252 14.62 13.71 20.32
C ASN A 252 15.17 14.80 19.39
N SER A 253 14.42 15.20 18.38
CA SER A 253 14.77 16.35 17.51
C SER A 253 13.68 17.42 17.56
N LEU A 254 12.66 17.30 16.73
CA LEU A 254 11.55 18.26 16.68
C LEU A 254 10.79 18.35 18.02
N GLY A 255 10.57 17.21 18.67
CA GLY A 255 9.91 17.16 19.98
C GLY A 255 10.70 17.88 21.04
N ARG A 256 12.00 17.66 21.09
CA ARG A 256 12.91 18.36 22.02
C ARG A 256 12.86 19.88 21.81
N LEU A 257 13.04 20.31 20.55
CA LEU A 257 13.00 21.73 20.21
C LEU A 257 11.66 22.37 20.55
N TRP A 258 10.56 21.62 20.35
CA TRP A 258 9.22 22.10 20.68
C TRP A 258 9.01 22.23 22.20
N LEU A 259 9.46 21.26 23.00
CA LEU A 259 9.39 21.30 24.47
C LEU A 259 10.27 22.39 25.07
N GLU A 260 11.41 22.71 24.46
CA GLU A 260 12.25 23.86 24.87
C GLU A 260 11.49 25.18 24.75
N GLY A 261 10.64 25.32 23.72
CA GLY A 261 9.74 26.49 23.55
C GLY A 261 8.47 26.45 24.40
N HIS A 262 8.08 25.26 24.89
CA HIS A 262 6.81 25.01 25.61
C HIS A 262 7.02 24.14 26.86
N PRO A 263 7.81 24.60 27.82
CA PRO A 263 8.15 23.82 29.01
C PRO A 263 6.95 23.48 29.90
N ASP A 264 5.90 24.29 29.83
CA ASP A 264 4.65 24.16 30.60
C ASP A 264 3.81 22.96 30.24
N VAL A 265 4.02 22.38 29.04
CA VAL A 265 3.29 21.21 28.59
C VAL A 265 4.11 19.90 28.62
N LYS A 266 5.34 19.94 29.13
CA LYS A 266 6.24 18.80 29.16
C LYS A 266 5.62 17.56 29.80
N GLU A 267 4.92 17.72 30.94
CA GLU A 267 4.25 16.64 31.66
C GLU A 267 3.10 16.00 30.86
N GLN A 268 2.53 16.70 29.90
CA GLN A 268 1.46 16.15 29.05
C GLN A 268 2.00 15.12 28.05
N PHE A 269 3.23 15.32 27.58
CA PHE A 269 3.85 14.50 26.54
C PHE A 269 4.81 13.45 27.06
N LEU A 270 5.50 13.73 28.19
CA LEU A 270 6.44 12.74 28.73
C LEU A 270 5.72 11.73 29.64
N PRO A 271 6.06 10.44 29.53
CA PRO A 271 5.49 9.42 30.40
C PRO A 271 6.01 9.53 31.82
N THR A 272 5.20 9.16 32.78
CA THR A 272 5.64 8.87 34.14
C THR A 272 6.50 7.61 34.17
N GLU A 273 7.21 7.38 35.27
CA GLU A 273 8.02 6.15 35.45
C GLU A 273 7.15 4.87 35.36
N GLU A 274 5.91 4.93 35.88
CA GLU A 274 4.96 3.82 35.80
C GLU A 274 4.51 3.54 34.39
N GLU A 275 4.12 4.58 33.63
CA GLU A 275 3.74 4.49 32.20
C GLU A 275 4.91 3.98 31.36
N GLN A 276 6.13 4.49 31.58
CA GLN A 276 7.32 4.02 30.88
C GLN A 276 7.64 2.56 31.19
N SER A 277 7.50 2.14 32.45
CA SER A 277 7.68 0.74 32.86
C SER A 277 6.65 -0.19 32.24
N ALA A 278 5.39 0.24 32.19
CA ALA A 278 4.32 -0.53 31.55
C ALA A 278 4.58 -0.66 30.04
N TYR A 279 4.97 0.43 29.39
CA TYR A 279 5.33 0.45 27.96
C TYR A 279 6.50 -0.50 27.65
N ALA A 280 7.56 -0.48 28.48
CA ALA A 280 8.71 -1.35 28.31
C ALA A 280 8.36 -2.86 28.46
N LYS A 281 7.36 -3.19 29.27
CA LYS A 281 6.82 -4.56 29.42
C LYS A 281 5.92 -5.01 28.26
N GLY A 282 5.70 -4.14 27.27
CA GLY A 282 4.89 -4.44 26.11
C GLY A 282 3.40 -4.09 26.24
N ASN A 283 3.01 -3.42 27.33
CA ASN A 283 1.67 -2.89 27.46
C ASN A 283 1.53 -1.67 26.54
N ARG A 284 0.76 -1.80 25.47
CA ARG A 284 0.55 -0.77 24.44
C ARG A 284 -0.90 -0.34 24.47
N ASP A 285 -1.14 0.88 24.90
CA ASP A 285 -2.44 1.53 24.74
C ASP A 285 -2.49 2.17 23.34
N PRO A 286 -3.48 1.85 22.48
CA PRO A 286 -3.64 2.48 21.19
C PRO A 286 -3.84 4.00 21.26
N GLU A 287 -4.42 4.49 22.36
CA GLU A 287 -4.67 5.92 22.60
C GLU A 287 -3.52 6.63 23.29
N ASP A 288 -2.44 5.93 23.60
CA ASP A 288 -1.27 6.51 24.26
C ASP A 288 -0.51 7.47 23.34
N THR A 289 -0.54 8.75 23.70
CA THR A 289 0.14 9.84 22.98
C THR A 289 1.48 10.22 23.60
N LYS A 290 1.92 9.53 24.65
CA LYS A 290 3.17 9.82 25.35
C LYS A 290 4.40 9.51 24.52
N TRP A 291 5.46 10.27 24.77
CA TRP A 291 6.75 10.15 24.08
C TRP A 291 7.69 9.20 24.84
N HIS A 292 7.55 7.93 24.58
CA HIS A 292 8.27 6.87 25.28
C HIS A 292 9.74 6.71 24.88
N TYR A 293 10.15 7.35 23.78
CA TYR A 293 11.51 7.32 23.24
C TYR A 293 12.26 8.64 23.47
N TYR A 294 11.64 9.62 24.13
CA TYR A 294 12.29 10.87 24.51
C TYR A 294 13.38 10.58 25.55
N LEU A 295 14.56 11.17 25.33
CA LEU A 295 15.68 11.08 26.25
C LEU A 295 15.79 12.39 27.01
N GLU A 296 15.85 12.32 28.33
CA GLU A 296 16.24 13.46 29.15
C GLU A 296 17.68 13.87 28.83
N GLU A 297 17.99 15.13 29.07
CA GLU A 297 19.36 15.60 28.92
C GLU A 297 20.27 14.90 29.95
N ALA A 298 21.41 14.40 29.49
CA ALA A 298 22.41 13.89 30.36
C ALA A 298 23.07 15.04 31.16
N GLU A 299 23.38 14.81 32.43
CA GLU A 299 24.18 15.74 33.18
C GLU A 299 25.54 15.93 32.49
N GLN A 300 25.91 17.20 32.31
CA GLN A 300 27.16 17.57 31.68
C GLN A 300 28.19 17.99 32.72
N GLU A 301 29.45 17.87 32.39
CA GLU A 301 30.52 18.49 33.19
C GLU A 301 30.27 20.00 33.31
N PRO A 302 30.53 20.64 34.47
CA PRO A 302 30.18 22.04 34.71
C PRO A 302 30.70 23.01 33.64
N GLU A 303 31.89 22.78 33.12
CA GLU A 303 32.48 23.62 32.06
C GLU A 303 31.70 23.51 30.73
N VAL A 304 31.26 22.26 30.39
CA VAL A 304 30.47 21.99 29.19
C VAL A 304 29.06 22.59 29.35
N GLN A 305 28.47 22.43 30.54
CA GLN A 305 27.14 23.02 30.83
C GLN A 305 27.15 24.53 30.68
N ALA A 306 28.21 25.21 31.22
CA ALA A 306 28.34 26.63 31.08
C ALA A 306 28.42 27.10 29.61
N GLN A 307 29.15 26.35 28.76
CA GLN A 307 29.24 26.64 27.32
C GLN A 307 27.88 26.43 26.62
N LEU A 308 27.17 25.38 26.98
CA LEU A 308 25.84 25.12 26.42
C LEU A 308 24.84 26.20 26.82
N ASP A 309 24.89 26.66 28.05
CA ASP A 309 24.02 27.74 28.56
C ASP A 309 24.31 29.07 27.87
N GLU A 310 25.57 29.33 27.52
CA GLU A 310 25.96 30.54 26.76
C GLU A 310 25.45 30.43 25.31
N ILE A 311 25.63 29.30 24.63
CA ILE A 311 25.11 29.08 23.30
C ILE A 311 23.57 29.18 23.26
N ARG A 312 22.88 28.65 24.27
CA ARG A 312 21.43 28.79 24.40
C ARG A 312 20.98 30.25 24.54
N LYS A 313 21.68 31.05 25.33
CA LYS A 313 21.39 32.46 25.45
C LYS A 313 21.60 33.24 24.15
N GLU A 314 22.67 32.93 23.44
CA GLU A 314 22.93 33.50 22.12
C GLU A 314 21.83 33.11 21.12
N TYR A 315 21.43 31.85 21.10
CA TYR A 315 20.38 31.35 20.20
C TYR A 315 19.01 31.98 20.53
N ALA A 316 18.68 32.08 21.80
CA ALA A 316 17.43 32.73 22.25
C ALA A 316 17.37 34.22 21.92
N ALA A 317 18.51 34.90 21.74
CA ALA A 317 18.59 36.29 21.36
C ALA A 317 18.47 36.51 19.83
N LEU A 318 18.51 35.43 18.99
CA LEU A 318 18.40 35.57 17.55
C LEU A 318 16.96 35.92 17.13
N THR A 319 16.86 36.84 16.20
CA THR A 319 15.58 37.19 15.58
C THR A 319 15.16 36.10 14.57
N PRO A 320 13.85 35.99 14.23
CA PRO A 320 13.37 35.05 13.22
C PRO A 320 14.09 35.16 11.87
N ASP A 321 14.57 36.35 11.50
CA ASP A 321 15.32 36.56 10.25
C ASP A 321 16.78 36.09 10.32
N GLN A 322 17.35 35.98 11.51
CA GLN A 322 18.70 35.47 11.77
C GLN A 322 18.70 33.91 11.90
N LEU A 323 17.51 33.30 12.11
CA LEU A 323 17.31 31.87 12.18
C LEU A 323 17.03 31.23 10.81
N LYS A 324 16.90 32.03 9.76
CA LYS A 324 16.76 31.60 8.36
C LYS A 324 18.12 31.36 7.71
#